data_1bcf54ae7208fdc69bddf019b44b5042
#
_entry.id   1bcf54ae7208fdc69bddf019b44b5042
#
_cell.length_a   1.000
_cell.length_b   1.000
_cell.length_c   1.000
_cell.angle_alpha   90.00
_cell.angle_beta   90.00
_cell.angle_gamma   90.00
#
_symmetry.space_group_name_H-M   'P 1'
#
loop_
_entity.id
_entity.type
_entity.pdbx_description
1 polymer ?
#
loop_
_entity_poly.entity_id
_entity_poly.type
_entity_poly.pdbx_seq_one_letter_code
_entity_poly.pdbx_strand_id
1 'polypeptide(L)'
;MTKKSRTIIFSIFSFLFIIGGPSAILYSQGYRLNLNTEEGEKLITQTGGIFIKAAPRQVEIYIDGKLREKTDFLFGSALVENFLPGKYNVEVNKTGYLPWEKTLEIKEKEVTEAKSILLFPEEFSFNLLTEEIEDIWFTPEQTIIFKKATTSEWILSLYKSEEETELLRESDVYSKGAKLTNIIFSATSSDLILETEIAKNKRYFNFDPEETPLSLTELKNFNQEIIEYAYNNYTFKKEGESLCVQSPNSDLFEKIADSVKEFRISPDHKKLLYFTKHEISIFFLDDTIVPNKKKGEKMVLLRLSDNITNCYWIKSNHIIFSTDDNIKITEIDNRDILNTVDVIEIKNPEIFWNENEEKLYYLSENNLFISDTLLP
;
A
#
# COMPACT_ATOMS: atom_id res chain seq x y z
N MET A 1 38.19 -7.25 64.95
CA MET A 1 36.72 -7.23 64.73
C MET A 1 36.05 -8.04 65.82
N THR A 2 35.14 -7.46 66.62
CA THR A 2 34.45 -8.16 67.70
C THR A 2 33.42 -9.19 67.20
N LYS A 3 33.08 -10.23 68.00
CA LYS A 3 32.03 -11.18 67.62
C LYS A 3 30.70 -10.46 67.26
N LYS A 4 30.33 -9.38 67.99
CA LYS A 4 29.14 -8.57 67.73
C LYS A 4 29.18 -7.86 66.35
N SER A 5 30.34 -7.32 66.03
CA SER A 5 30.48 -6.64 64.68
C SER A 5 30.33 -7.64 63.53
N ARG A 6 30.86 -8.86 63.64
CA ARG A 6 30.72 -9.91 62.61
C ARG A 6 29.28 -10.36 62.48
N THR A 7 28.52 -10.51 63.53
CA THR A 7 27.11 -10.91 63.50
C THR A 7 26.27 -9.82 62.85
N ILE A 8 26.52 -8.54 63.18
CA ILE A 8 25.80 -7.42 62.58
C ILE A 8 26.04 -7.36 61.06
N ILE A 9 27.31 -7.47 60.66
CA ILE A 9 27.68 -7.45 59.24
C ILE A 9 27.04 -8.64 58.50
N PHE A 10 27.10 -9.85 59.07
CA PHE A 10 26.48 -11.02 58.49
C PHE A 10 24.95 -10.85 58.34
N SER A 11 24.29 -10.31 59.37
CA SER A 11 22.84 -10.05 59.32
C SER A 11 22.46 -9.05 58.23
N ILE A 12 23.27 -7.98 58.07
CA ILE A 12 23.06 -7.00 57.00
C ILE A 12 23.21 -7.63 55.62
N PHE A 13 24.27 -8.40 55.39
CA PHE A 13 24.47 -9.09 54.11
C PHE A 13 23.40 -10.14 53.82
N SER A 14 22.97 -10.90 54.85
CA SER A 14 21.88 -11.86 54.71
C SER A 14 20.57 -11.16 54.36
N PHE A 15 20.25 -10.05 55.00
CA PHE A 15 19.07 -9.23 54.69
C PHE A 15 19.12 -8.68 53.29
N LEU A 16 20.26 -8.10 52.87
CA LEU A 16 20.47 -7.61 51.51
C LEU A 16 20.34 -8.72 50.45
N PHE A 17 20.84 -9.93 50.76
CA PHE A 17 20.71 -11.08 49.85
C PHE A 17 19.27 -11.55 49.73
N ILE A 18 18.54 -11.67 50.88
CA ILE A 18 17.15 -12.14 50.90
C ILE A 18 16.20 -11.17 50.15
N ILE A 19 16.47 -9.87 50.19
CA ILE A 19 15.65 -8.89 49.49
C ILE A 19 16.22 -8.64 48.09
N GLY A 20 17.51 -8.43 47.93
CA GLY A 20 18.16 -8.10 46.67
C GLY A 20 18.12 -9.22 45.65
N GLY A 21 18.28 -10.48 46.08
CA GLY A 21 18.24 -11.63 45.18
C GLY A 21 16.90 -11.77 44.47
N PRO A 22 15.78 -11.90 45.18
CA PRO A 22 14.46 -11.97 44.58
C PRO A 22 14.12 -10.70 43.74
N SER A 23 14.47 -9.52 44.25
CA SER A 23 14.26 -8.27 43.51
C SER A 23 15.01 -8.21 42.17
N ALA A 24 16.27 -8.71 42.16
CA ALA A 24 17.06 -8.79 40.92
C ALA A 24 16.47 -9.81 39.93
N ILE A 25 15.96 -10.95 40.43
CA ILE A 25 15.27 -11.94 39.59
C ILE A 25 14.00 -11.34 39.00
N LEU A 26 13.15 -10.71 39.81
CA LEU A 26 11.94 -10.05 39.31
C LEU A 26 12.29 -8.96 38.31
N TYR A 27 13.30 -8.15 38.58
CA TYR A 27 13.77 -7.11 37.67
C TYR A 27 14.24 -7.69 36.32
N SER A 28 14.99 -8.79 36.34
CA SER A 28 15.45 -9.47 35.12
C SER A 28 14.32 -10.11 34.30
N GLN A 29 13.21 -10.48 34.99
CA GLN A 29 11.98 -10.98 34.36
C GLN A 29 11.05 -9.85 33.85
N GLY A 30 11.50 -8.60 33.89
CA GLY A 30 10.74 -7.46 33.42
C GLY A 30 9.72 -6.89 34.41
N TYR A 31 9.71 -7.34 35.67
CA TYR A 31 8.83 -6.73 36.66
C TYR A 31 9.32 -5.34 37.07
N ARG A 32 8.40 -4.39 37.11
CA ARG A 32 8.64 -3.00 37.51
C ARG A 32 7.56 -2.54 38.48
N LEU A 33 7.93 -1.59 39.34
CA LEU A 33 6.97 -0.88 40.18
C LEU A 33 6.32 0.22 39.36
N ASN A 34 4.99 0.14 39.23
CA ASN A 34 4.19 1.21 38.65
C ASN A 34 3.69 2.11 39.78
N LEU A 35 4.29 3.29 39.93
CA LEU A 35 3.93 4.24 40.95
C LEU A 35 2.83 5.19 40.56
N ASN A 36 2.45 5.22 39.25
CA ASN A 36 1.41 6.06 38.68
C ASN A 36 0.13 5.25 38.39
N THR A 37 -0.23 4.36 39.32
CA THR A 37 -1.43 3.52 39.17
C THR A 37 -2.70 4.31 39.43
N GLU A 38 -3.68 4.18 38.53
CA GLU A 38 -5.07 4.54 38.81
C GLU A 38 -5.74 3.51 39.74
N GLU A 39 -6.88 3.84 40.38
CA GLU A 39 -7.60 2.90 41.27
C GLU A 39 -7.91 1.59 40.53
N GLY A 40 -7.32 0.48 41.00
CA GLY A 40 -7.53 -0.86 40.44
C GLY A 40 -6.37 -1.45 39.66
N GLU A 41 -5.33 -0.68 39.34
CA GLU A 41 -4.14 -1.17 38.65
C GLU A 41 -3.14 -1.86 39.62
N LYS A 42 -2.35 -2.77 39.04
CA LYS A 42 -1.33 -3.51 39.80
C LYS A 42 -0.12 -2.63 40.10
N LEU A 43 0.28 -2.56 41.38
CA LEU A 43 1.51 -1.88 41.81
C LEU A 43 2.78 -2.51 41.21
N ILE A 44 2.79 -3.82 40.94
CA ILE A 44 3.87 -4.56 40.28
C ILE A 44 3.32 -5.11 38.98
N THR A 45 3.90 -4.70 37.89
CA THR A 45 3.51 -5.13 36.54
C THR A 45 4.72 -5.55 35.73
N GLN A 46 4.53 -6.39 34.72
CA GLN A 46 5.59 -6.71 33.78
C GLN A 46 5.63 -5.71 32.66
N THR A 47 6.82 -5.40 32.22
CA THR A 47 7.03 -4.51 31.06
C THR A 47 6.70 -5.22 29.76
N GLY A 48 6.36 -4.42 28.75
CA GLY A 48 6.31 -4.82 27.36
C GLY A 48 7.40 -4.14 26.53
N GLY A 49 7.31 -4.29 25.22
CA GLY A 49 8.24 -3.69 24.28
C GLY A 49 7.54 -3.25 22.97
N ILE A 50 8.30 -2.55 22.15
CA ILE A 50 7.90 -2.19 20.78
C ILE A 50 8.97 -2.71 19.83
N PHE A 51 8.56 -3.49 18.84
CA PHE A 51 9.40 -3.88 17.72
C PHE A 51 9.09 -3.01 16.52
N ILE A 52 10.09 -2.29 16.02
CA ILE A 52 9.99 -1.38 14.89
C ILE A 52 10.81 -1.93 13.74
N LYS A 53 10.23 -1.95 12.55
CA LYS A 53 10.95 -2.17 11.28
C LYS A 53 10.55 -1.09 10.30
N ALA A 54 11.56 -0.37 9.81
CA ALA A 54 11.35 0.77 8.93
C ALA A 54 12.28 0.74 7.71
N ALA A 55 11.86 1.37 6.64
CA ALA A 55 12.67 1.74 5.50
C ALA A 55 12.53 3.27 5.29
N PRO A 56 13.65 3.95 4.96
CA PRO A 56 15.01 3.43 4.83
C PRO A 56 15.58 2.97 6.18
N ARG A 57 16.69 2.25 6.16
CA ARG A 57 17.36 1.77 7.37
C ARG A 57 18.03 2.90 8.15
N GLN A 58 18.47 2.62 9.41
CA GLN A 58 19.14 3.58 10.29
C GLN A 58 18.28 4.81 10.60
N VAL A 59 16.97 4.60 10.80
CA VAL A 59 16.07 5.64 11.29
C VAL A 59 16.21 5.80 12.80
N GLU A 60 15.95 6.98 13.30
CA GLU A 60 15.89 7.31 14.72
C GLU A 60 14.50 7.06 15.26
N ILE A 61 14.42 6.43 16.42
CA ILE A 61 13.16 6.09 17.10
C ILE A 61 13.04 6.95 18.35
N TYR A 62 12.03 7.79 18.38
CA TYR A 62 11.67 8.59 19.54
C TYR A 62 10.42 8.03 20.18
N ILE A 63 10.40 7.97 21.51
CA ILE A 63 9.23 7.59 22.29
C ILE A 63 8.99 8.69 23.32
N ASP A 64 7.79 9.28 23.28
CA ASP A 64 7.39 10.46 24.04
C ASP A 64 8.45 11.59 23.90
N GLY A 65 8.88 11.86 22.67
CA GLY A 65 9.86 12.89 22.31
C GLY A 65 11.30 12.60 22.75
N LYS A 66 11.60 11.41 23.25
CA LYS A 66 12.95 11.02 23.68
C LYS A 66 13.53 9.99 22.72
N LEU A 67 14.72 10.28 22.18
CA LEU A 67 15.50 9.32 21.39
C LEU A 67 15.77 8.06 22.25
N ARG A 68 15.33 6.91 21.78
CA ARG A 68 15.49 5.62 22.46
C ARG A 68 16.49 4.73 21.77
N GLU A 69 16.37 4.60 20.45
CA GLU A 69 17.14 3.62 19.67
C GLU A 69 17.29 4.13 18.23
N LYS A 70 18.16 3.47 17.45
CA LYS A 70 18.21 3.56 15.98
C LYS A 70 18.02 2.17 15.42
N THR A 71 17.30 2.05 14.30
CA THR A 71 17.22 0.76 13.63
C THR A 71 18.58 0.34 13.10
N ASP A 72 18.82 -0.97 13.10
CA ASP A 72 20.06 -1.56 12.61
C ASP A 72 20.24 -1.32 11.11
N PHE A 73 21.51 -1.41 10.65
CA PHE A 73 21.85 -1.14 9.26
C PHE A 73 21.59 -2.34 8.33
N LEU A 74 21.41 -3.55 8.85
CA LEU A 74 21.21 -4.76 8.05
C LEU A 74 19.72 -4.98 7.74
N PHE A 75 18.87 -4.92 8.75
CA PHE A 75 17.44 -5.28 8.63
C PHE A 75 16.50 -4.08 8.77
N GLY A 76 17.02 -2.92 9.19
CA GLY A 76 16.21 -1.73 9.45
C GLY A 76 15.27 -1.90 10.64
N SER A 77 15.65 -2.70 11.64
CA SER A 77 14.81 -3.05 12.77
C SER A 77 15.44 -2.67 14.11
N ALA A 78 14.59 -2.48 15.12
CA ALA A 78 14.98 -2.30 16.52
C ALA A 78 13.89 -2.85 17.45
N LEU A 79 14.33 -3.34 18.60
CA LEU A 79 13.44 -3.75 19.69
C LEU A 79 13.71 -2.84 20.88
N VAL A 80 12.73 -2.04 21.26
CA VAL A 80 12.81 -1.16 22.44
C VAL A 80 11.97 -1.76 23.56
N GLU A 81 12.62 -2.10 24.66
CA GLU A 81 12.01 -2.84 25.76
C GLU A 81 11.88 -2.01 27.04
N ASN A 82 11.31 -2.63 28.06
CA ASN A 82 11.19 -2.11 29.42
C ASN A 82 10.20 -0.95 29.59
N PHE A 83 9.13 -0.94 28.80
CA PHE A 83 8.02 0.00 28.98
C PHE A 83 6.97 -0.57 29.92
N LEU A 84 6.44 0.25 30.80
CA LEU A 84 5.21 -0.06 31.52
C LEU A 84 4.05 -0.17 30.51
N PRO A 85 3.01 -0.98 30.81
CA PRO A 85 1.80 -0.95 29.98
C PRO A 85 1.21 0.46 29.90
N GLY A 86 0.82 0.86 28.70
CA GLY A 86 0.31 2.21 28.45
C GLY A 86 0.36 2.61 26.99
N LYS A 87 -0.08 3.82 26.70
CA LYS A 87 -0.02 4.41 25.37
C LYS A 87 1.19 5.31 25.27
N TYR A 88 1.93 5.17 24.19
CA TYR A 88 3.18 5.90 23.93
C TYR A 88 3.13 6.51 22.54
N ASN A 89 3.55 7.76 22.46
CA ASN A 89 3.78 8.40 21.16
C ASN A 89 5.11 7.89 20.62
N VAL A 90 5.06 7.25 19.45
CA VAL A 90 6.20 6.69 18.74
C VAL A 90 6.41 7.47 17.47
N GLU A 91 7.56 8.12 17.35
CA GLU A 91 8.01 8.85 16.16
C GLU A 91 9.22 8.14 15.56
N VAL A 92 9.20 7.97 14.24
CA VAL A 92 10.31 7.41 13.47
C VAL A 92 10.76 8.45 12.48
N ASN A 93 12.04 8.83 12.56
CA ASN A 93 12.56 9.98 11.83
C ASN A 93 13.89 9.66 11.13
N LYS A 94 14.14 10.33 10.01
CA LYS A 94 15.42 10.34 9.31
C LYS A 94 15.56 11.64 8.51
N THR A 95 16.73 12.25 8.55
CA THR A 95 17.02 13.48 7.79
C THR A 95 16.74 13.32 6.31
N GLY A 96 15.98 14.25 5.72
CA GLY A 96 15.54 14.25 4.32
C GLY A 96 14.29 13.42 4.04
N TYR A 97 13.63 12.91 5.10
CA TYR A 97 12.41 12.12 5.01
C TYR A 97 11.33 12.69 5.91
N LEU A 98 10.09 12.57 5.47
CA LEU A 98 8.92 12.90 6.28
C LEU A 98 8.82 11.93 7.47
N PRO A 99 8.56 12.43 8.69
CA PRO A 99 8.47 11.59 9.87
C PRO A 99 7.20 10.72 9.84
N TRP A 100 7.30 9.54 10.44
CA TRP A 100 6.17 8.70 10.76
C TRP A 100 5.88 8.80 12.25
N GLU A 101 4.62 9.00 12.62
CA GLU A 101 4.22 9.16 14.02
C GLU A 101 2.93 8.38 14.30
N LYS A 102 2.88 7.73 15.47
CA LYS A 102 1.67 7.00 15.89
C LYS A 102 1.66 6.77 17.40
N THR A 103 0.49 6.89 18.00
CA THR A 103 0.27 6.44 19.39
C THR A 103 0.04 4.93 19.40
N LEU A 104 0.96 4.19 20.02
CA LEU A 104 0.88 2.74 20.14
C LEU A 104 0.65 2.31 21.58
N GLU A 105 -0.21 1.30 21.76
CA GLU A 105 -0.48 0.70 23.08
C GLU A 105 0.52 -0.44 23.34
N ILE A 106 1.22 -0.36 24.45
CA ILE A 106 2.07 -1.44 24.96
C ILE A 106 1.32 -2.19 26.05
N LYS A 107 1.27 -3.51 25.94
CA LYS A 107 0.65 -4.39 26.92
C LYS A 107 1.71 -5.15 27.72
N GLU A 108 1.29 -5.60 28.91
CA GLU A 108 2.10 -6.43 29.79
C GLU A 108 2.55 -7.70 29.05
N LYS A 109 3.85 -8.01 29.08
CA LYS A 109 4.47 -9.20 28.47
C LYS A 109 4.37 -9.29 26.94
N GLU A 110 3.88 -8.27 26.27
CA GLU A 110 3.72 -8.29 24.84
C GLU A 110 4.73 -7.37 24.14
N VAL A 111 5.02 -7.68 22.90
CA VAL A 111 5.76 -6.81 21.98
C VAL A 111 4.78 -6.26 20.97
N THR A 112 4.55 -4.96 21.03
CA THR A 112 3.75 -4.25 20.03
C THR A 112 4.57 -4.08 18.76
N GLU A 113 4.05 -4.54 17.64
CA GLU A 113 4.76 -4.53 16.36
C GLU A 113 4.37 -3.34 15.50
N ALA A 114 5.38 -2.66 14.91
CA ALA A 114 5.26 -1.68 13.84
C ALA A 114 6.28 -2.03 12.75
N LYS A 115 5.93 -2.98 11.88
CA LYS A 115 6.86 -3.64 10.94
C LYS A 115 6.86 -3.08 9.52
N SER A 116 5.91 -2.22 9.20
CA SER A 116 5.69 -1.78 7.83
C SER A 116 5.84 -0.27 7.70
N ILE A 117 6.78 0.32 8.41
CA ILE A 117 7.01 1.76 8.36
C ILE A 117 7.82 2.09 7.11
N LEU A 118 7.26 2.95 6.24
CA LEU A 118 7.96 3.55 5.12
C LEU A 118 8.05 5.05 5.36
N LEU A 119 9.26 5.59 5.35
CA LEU A 119 9.47 7.03 5.33
C LEU A 119 9.65 7.46 3.88
N PHE A 120 8.92 8.47 3.48
CA PHE A 120 8.99 9.04 2.14
C PHE A 120 9.87 10.29 2.15
N PRO A 121 10.55 10.62 1.04
CA PRO A 121 11.37 11.81 0.96
C PRO A 121 10.52 13.07 1.19
N GLU A 122 11.13 14.13 1.70
CA GLU A 122 10.47 15.43 1.88
C GLU A 122 10.05 16.06 0.54
N GLU A 123 10.78 15.76 -0.53
CA GLU A 123 10.49 16.23 -1.89
C GLU A 123 10.47 15.05 -2.87
N PHE A 124 9.47 15.00 -3.72
CA PHE A 124 9.35 14.04 -4.80
C PHE A 124 9.76 14.65 -6.13
N SER A 125 10.52 13.94 -6.92
CA SER A 125 10.99 14.39 -8.24
C SER A 125 10.26 13.65 -9.35
N PHE A 126 9.86 14.41 -10.37
CA PHE A 126 9.17 13.89 -11.55
C PHE A 126 9.83 14.44 -12.81
N ASN A 127 9.99 13.58 -13.80
CA ASN A 127 10.52 13.92 -15.10
C ASN A 127 9.40 13.84 -16.16
N LEU A 128 9.35 14.79 -17.07
CA LEU A 128 8.47 14.73 -18.22
C LEU A 128 8.95 13.59 -19.15
N LEU A 129 8.06 12.63 -19.43
CA LEU A 129 8.37 11.51 -20.30
C LEU A 129 8.01 11.81 -21.73
N THR A 130 6.77 12.26 -21.97
CA THR A 130 6.27 12.60 -23.30
C THR A 130 5.06 13.53 -23.19
N GLU A 131 4.78 14.27 -24.26
CA GLU A 131 3.72 15.28 -24.36
C GLU A 131 2.64 14.84 -25.37
N GLU A 132 1.53 15.57 -25.40
CA GLU A 132 0.41 15.40 -26.34
C GLU A 132 -0.31 14.05 -26.21
N ILE A 133 -0.35 13.49 -24.98
CA ILE A 133 -1.07 12.27 -24.66
C ILE A 133 -2.55 12.56 -24.42
N GLU A 134 -3.44 11.87 -25.12
CA GLU A 134 -4.89 11.95 -24.90
C GLU A 134 -5.41 10.90 -23.91
N ASP A 135 -4.93 9.66 -24.05
CA ASP A 135 -5.35 8.53 -23.23
C ASP A 135 -4.16 7.61 -22.96
N ILE A 136 -4.20 6.87 -21.85
CA ILE A 136 -3.13 5.96 -21.41
C ILE A 136 -3.73 4.64 -20.89
N TRP A 137 -3.08 3.54 -21.20
CA TRP A 137 -3.42 2.19 -20.71
C TRP A 137 -2.17 1.47 -20.24
N PHE A 138 -2.35 0.55 -19.31
CA PHE A 138 -1.25 -0.22 -18.74
C PHE A 138 -1.50 -1.69 -18.96
N THR A 139 -0.54 -2.37 -19.59
CA THR A 139 -0.64 -3.79 -19.84
C THR A 139 -0.45 -4.61 -18.56
N PRO A 140 -0.90 -5.87 -18.50
CA PRO A 140 -0.60 -6.76 -17.38
C PRO A 140 0.90 -6.95 -17.15
N GLU A 141 1.74 -6.84 -18.20
CA GLU A 141 3.21 -6.86 -18.13
C GLU A 141 3.80 -5.53 -17.64
N GLN A 142 2.95 -4.58 -17.26
CA GLN A 142 3.34 -3.26 -16.76
C GLN A 142 4.08 -2.38 -17.77
N THR A 143 3.80 -2.57 -19.05
CA THR A 143 4.19 -1.65 -20.10
C THR A 143 3.10 -0.60 -20.33
N ILE A 144 3.46 0.54 -20.89
CA ILE A 144 2.56 1.65 -21.08
C ILE A 144 2.17 1.73 -22.55
N ILE A 145 0.86 1.76 -22.81
CA ILE A 145 0.31 2.09 -24.11
C ILE A 145 -0.35 3.46 -24.00
N PHE A 146 -0.04 4.36 -24.90
CA PHE A 146 -0.65 5.68 -24.91
C PHE A 146 -1.08 6.11 -26.31
N LYS A 147 -2.12 6.92 -26.33
CA LYS A 147 -2.66 7.52 -27.53
C LYS A 147 -2.21 8.98 -27.63
N LYS A 148 -1.59 9.33 -28.76
CA LYS A 148 -1.32 10.71 -29.14
C LYS A 148 -2.30 11.16 -30.22
N ALA A 149 -2.78 12.41 -30.14
CA ALA A 149 -3.50 13.02 -31.23
C ALA A 149 -2.51 13.80 -32.13
N THR A 150 -2.65 13.58 -33.41
CA THR A 150 -2.02 14.45 -34.42
C THR A 150 -3.09 15.34 -35.09
N THR A 151 -2.67 16.24 -35.92
CA THR A 151 -3.61 17.11 -36.69
C THR A 151 -4.53 16.33 -37.63
N SER A 152 -4.21 15.07 -37.94
CA SER A 152 -4.92 14.27 -38.95
C SER A 152 -5.50 12.98 -38.46
N GLU A 153 -4.91 12.36 -37.45
CA GLU A 153 -5.25 11.04 -36.92
C GLU A 153 -4.69 10.83 -35.51
N TRP A 154 -5.19 9.81 -34.80
CA TRP A 154 -4.55 9.35 -33.57
C TRP A 154 -3.49 8.28 -33.87
N ILE A 155 -2.48 8.23 -33.01
CA ILE A 155 -1.41 7.23 -33.03
C ILE A 155 -1.41 6.52 -31.69
N LEU A 156 -1.29 5.19 -31.70
CA LEU A 156 -1.10 4.37 -30.54
C LEU A 156 0.37 3.94 -30.46
N SER A 157 1.01 4.23 -29.36
CA SER A 157 2.41 3.90 -29.10
C SER A 157 2.56 3.04 -27.84
N LEU A 158 3.56 2.18 -27.83
CA LEU A 158 4.01 1.40 -26.69
C LEU A 158 5.28 2.04 -26.13
N TYR A 159 5.31 2.21 -24.81
CA TYR A 159 6.52 2.59 -24.09
C TYR A 159 7.01 1.41 -23.25
N LYS A 160 8.21 0.93 -23.57
CA LYS A 160 8.85 -0.21 -22.92
C LYS A 160 10.35 0.01 -22.90
N SER A 161 11.00 -0.21 -21.74
CA SER A 161 12.47 -0.12 -21.60
C SER A 161 13.06 1.22 -22.08
N GLU A 162 12.40 2.34 -21.72
CA GLU A 162 12.80 3.71 -22.09
C GLU A 162 12.71 4.03 -23.60
N GLU A 163 12.08 3.17 -24.39
CA GLU A 163 11.86 3.37 -25.82
C GLU A 163 10.36 3.49 -26.15
N GLU A 164 10.03 4.44 -26.99
CA GLU A 164 8.70 4.59 -27.59
C GLU A 164 8.67 3.88 -28.94
N THR A 165 7.72 2.96 -29.12
CA THR A 165 7.48 2.26 -30.37
C THR A 165 6.07 2.52 -30.85
N GLU A 166 5.88 3.04 -32.05
CA GLU A 166 4.58 3.18 -32.67
C GLU A 166 3.98 1.79 -32.96
N LEU A 167 2.78 1.51 -32.47
CA LEU A 167 2.06 0.26 -32.70
C LEU A 167 1.16 0.36 -33.93
N LEU A 168 0.26 1.33 -33.93
CA LEU A 168 -0.70 1.52 -35.04
C LEU A 168 -1.27 2.93 -35.08
N ARG A 169 -1.87 3.26 -36.23
CA ARG A 169 -2.54 4.54 -36.50
C ARG A 169 -4.03 4.32 -36.75
N GLU A 170 -4.81 5.40 -36.66
CA GLU A 170 -6.21 5.39 -37.07
C GLU A 170 -6.41 4.81 -38.48
N SER A 171 -5.51 5.12 -39.41
CA SER A 171 -5.55 4.65 -40.80
C SER A 171 -5.43 3.14 -40.94
N ASP A 172 -4.82 2.44 -39.94
CA ASP A 172 -4.70 1.00 -39.94
C ASP A 172 -5.99 0.29 -39.49
N VAL A 173 -6.86 1.03 -38.79
CA VAL A 173 -8.15 0.55 -38.31
C VAL A 173 -9.22 0.85 -39.36
N TYR A 174 -9.28 0.10 -40.42
CA TYR A 174 -10.26 -0.02 -41.56
C TYR A 174 -11.32 1.10 -41.78
N SER A 175 -11.36 2.19 -41.05
CA SER A 175 -12.36 3.25 -41.15
C SER A 175 -11.81 4.57 -40.64
N LYS A 176 -11.69 5.52 -41.55
CA LYS A 176 -11.37 6.91 -41.21
C LYS A 176 -12.46 7.50 -40.30
N GLY A 177 -12.06 8.09 -39.16
CA GLY A 177 -12.98 8.64 -38.16
C GLY A 177 -13.38 7.67 -37.08
N ALA A 178 -12.63 6.56 -36.91
CA ALA A 178 -12.79 5.66 -35.78
C ALA A 178 -12.19 6.33 -34.52
N LYS A 179 -13.01 6.54 -33.50
CA LYS A 179 -12.55 6.99 -32.19
C LYS A 179 -12.12 5.78 -31.38
N LEU A 180 -10.84 5.70 -30.97
CA LEU A 180 -10.39 4.73 -29.99
C LEU A 180 -10.99 5.12 -28.63
N THR A 181 -11.76 4.22 -28.01
CA THR A 181 -12.46 4.47 -26.76
C THR A 181 -11.88 3.69 -25.59
N ASN A 182 -11.28 2.51 -25.85
CA ASN A 182 -10.69 1.71 -24.81
C ASN A 182 -9.71 0.67 -25.38
N ILE A 183 -8.82 0.16 -24.51
CA ILE A 183 -8.03 -1.04 -24.75
C ILE A 183 -8.37 -2.05 -23.65
N ILE A 184 -8.78 -3.24 -24.05
CA ILE A 184 -9.17 -4.32 -23.15
C ILE A 184 -8.06 -5.37 -23.19
N PHE A 185 -7.57 -5.76 -22.03
CA PHE A 185 -6.52 -6.76 -21.89
C PHE A 185 -7.14 -8.15 -21.74
N SER A 186 -6.62 -9.12 -22.49
CA SER A 186 -7.02 -10.53 -22.31
C SER A 186 -6.43 -11.06 -20.99
N ALA A 187 -7.22 -11.82 -20.25
CA ALA A 187 -6.72 -12.51 -19.06
C ALA A 187 -5.88 -13.76 -19.38
N THR A 188 -5.87 -14.22 -20.63
CA THR A 188 -5.33 -15.53 -21.05
C THR A 188 -4.29 -15.45 -22.17
N SER A 189 -4.14 -14.30 -22.81
CA SER A 189 -3.16 -14.09 -23.91
C SER A 189 -2.54 -12.71 -23.83
N SER A 190 -1.40 -12.52 -24.52
CA SER A 190 -0.76 -11.22 -24.73
C SER A 190 -1.56 -10.30 -25.66
N ASP A 191 -2.63 -10.82 -26.27
CA ASP A 191 -3.42 -10.08 -27.23
C ASP A 191 -4.18 -8.93 -26.56
N LEU A 192 -4.24 -7.83 -27.25
CA LEU A 192 -4.97 -6.62 -26.88
C LEU A 192 -6.22 -6.49 -27.74
N ILE A 193 -7.30 -6.01 -27.13
CA ILE A 193 -8.54 -5.75 -27.85
C ILE A 193 -8.79 -4.25 -27.86
N LEU A 194 -8.73 -3.66 -29.05
CA LEU A 194 -9.11 -2.27 -29.26
C LEU A 194 -10.63 -2.15 -29.30
N GLU A 195 -11.19 -1.29 -28.47
CA GLU A 195 -12.57 -0.85 -28.59
C GLU A 195 -12.58 0.47 -29.35
N THR A 196 -13.19 0.50 -30.51
CA THR A 196 -13.36 1.70 -31.32
C THR A 196 -14.83 2.04 -31.50
N GLU A 197 -15.14 3.31 -31.63
CA GLU A 197 -16.48 3.81 -31.90
C GLU A 197 -16.54 4.55 -33.25
N ILE A 198 -17.46 4.08 -34.12
CA ILE A 198 -17.75 4.72 -35.42
C ILE A 198 -19.24 4.96 -35.51
N ALA A 199 -19.66 6.21 -35.66
CA ALA A 199 -21.08 6.58 -35.75
C ALA A 199 -21.94 5.97 -34.61
N LYS A 200 -21.45 5.98 -33.39
CA LYS A 200 -22.05 5.40 -32.18
C LYS A 200 -22.12 3.85 -32.14
N ASN A 201 -21.51 3.19 -33.10
CA ASN A 201 -21.38 1.73 -33.07
C ASN A 201 -20.00 1.32 -32.60
N LYS A 202 -19.96 0.47 -31.57
CA LYS A 202 -18.71 -0.11 -31.06
C LYS A 202 -18.23 -1.22 -31.97
N ARG A 203 -16.93 -1.25 -32.24
CA ARG A 203 -16.22 -2.33 -32.92
C ARG A 203 -15.03 -2.74 -32.10
N TYR A 204 -14.67 -4.00 -32.19
CA TYR A 204 -13.58 -4.59 -31.42
C TYR A 204 -12.59 -5.25 -32.37
N PHE A 205 -11.30 -4.99 -32.14
CA PHE A 205 -10.23 -5.53 -32.95
C PHE A 205 -9.19 -6.18 -32.02
N ASN A 206 -8.87 -7.43 -32.31
CA ASN A 206 -7.78 -8.15 -31.65
C ASN A 206 -6.46 -7.89 -32.35
N PHE A 207 -5.38 -7.67 -31.60
CA PHE A 207 -4.03 -7.55 -32.11
C PHE A 207 -3.01 -7.99 -31.05
N ASP A 208 -1.87 -8.50 -31.50
CA ASP A 208 -0.72 -8.78 -30.67
C ASP A 208 0.30 -7.62 -30.84
N PRO A 209 0.64 -6.86 -29.79
CA PRO A 209 1.58 -5.74 -29.90
C PRO A 209 3.02 -6.16 -30.24
N GLU A 210 3.35 -7.46 -30.08
CA GLU A 210 4.68 -8.00 -30.39
C GLU A 210 4.77 -8.59 -31.83
N GLU A 211 3.64 -8.72 -32.54
CA GLU A 211 3.62 -9.26 -33.92
C GLU A 211 4.15 -8.25 -34.93
N THR A 212 5.04 -8.69 -35.81
CA THR A 212 5.59 -7.87 -36.91
C THR A 212 5.49 -8.60 -38.25
N PRO A 213 4.74 -8.09 -39.25
CA PRO A 213 3.90 -6.87 -39.21
C PRO A 213 2.67 -7.07 -38.35
N LEU A 214 2.24 -6.01 -37.66
CA LEU A 214 1.06 -6.03 -36.81
C LEU A 214 -0.19 -6.34 -37.63
N SER A 215 -0.99 -7.30 -37.17
CA SER A 215 -2.24 -7.69 -37.82
C SER A 215 -3.44 -7.40 -36.92
N LEU A 216 -4.47 -6.76 -37.52
CA LEU A 216 -5.73 -6.45 -36.85
C LEU A 216 -6.81 -7.43 -37.29
N THR A 217 -7.45 -8.09 -36.34
CA THR A 217 -8.58 -9.00 -36.60
C THR A 217 -9.87 -8.46 -35.97
N GLU A 218 -10.88 -8.15 -36.79
CA GLU A 218 -12.18 -7.68 -36.27
C GLU A 218 -12.94 -8.82 -35.57
N LEU A 219 -13.35 -8.57 -34.32
CA LEU A 219 -14.16 -9.48 -33.51
C LEU A 219 -15.66 -9.17 -33.66
N LYS A 220 -16.36 -9.94 -34.49
CA LYS A 220 -17.78 -9.67 -34.85
C LYS A 220 -18.79 -9.86 -33.72
N ASN A 221 -18.45 -10.63 -32.69
CA ASN A 221 -19.34 -10.96 -31.57
C ASN A 221 -18.57 -10.87 -30.23
N PHE A 222 -17.84 -9.80 -30.01
CA PHE A 222 -17.17 -9.59 -28.74
C PHE A 222 -18.22 -9.26 -27.67
N ASN A 223 -18.39 -10.18 -26.75
CA ASN A 223 -19.09 -9.90 -25.49
C ASN A 223 -18.02 -9.63 -24.44
N GLN A 224 -18.07 -8.49 -23.83
CA GLN A 224 -17.20 -8.19 -22.70
C GLN A 224 -17.60 -9.16 -21.58
N GLU A 225 -16.88 -10.28 -21.49
CA GLU A 225 -17.15 -11.28 -20.46
C GLU A 225 -16.98 -10.64 -19.09
N ILE A 226 -17.80 -11.08 -18.17
CA ILE A 226 -17.69 -10.74 -16.76
C ILE A 226 -16.30 -11.17 -16.32
N ILE A 227 -15.44 -10.22 -15.98
CA ILE A 227 -14.07 -10.52 -15.59
C ILE A 227 -14.12 -11.18 -14.22
N GLU A 228 -13.87 -12.48 -14.17
CA GLU A 228 -13.72 -13.25 -12.95
C GLU A 228 -12.23 -13.38 -12.63
N TYR A 229 -11.84 -12.94 -11.45
CA TYR A 229 -10.49 -13.11 -10.94
C TYR A 229 -10.47 -14.17 -9.85
N ALA A 230 -9.84 -15.31 -10.12
CA ALA A 230 -9.64 -16.37 -9.13
C ALA A 230 -8.31 -16.16 -8.39
N TYR A 231 -8.36 -16.10 -7.08
CA TYR A 231 -7.17 -15.96 -6.25
C TYR A 231 -7.34 -16.67 -4.89
N ASN A 232 -6.39 -17.54 -4.51
CA ASN A 232 -6.40 -18.28 -3.24
C ASN A 232 -7.74 -18.95 -2.91
N ASN A 233 -8.37 -19.58 -3.91
CA ASN A 233 -9.70 -20.16 -3.84
C ASN A 233 -10.84 -19.15 -3.58
N TYR A 234 -10.58 -17.86 -3.71
CA TYR A 234 -11.60 -16.83 -3.86
C TYR A 234 -11.81 -16.55 -5.34
N THR A 235 -13.04 -16.34 -5.73
CA THR A 235 -13.37 -15.79 -7.05
C THR A 235 -14.03 -14.43 -6.87
N PHE A 236 -13.47 -13.42 -7.52
CA PHE A 236 -14.00 -12.07 -7.51
C PHE A 236 -14.65 -11.78 -8.85
N LYS A 237 -15.80 -11.13 -8.81
CA LYS A 237 -16.59 -10.77 -9.97
C LYS A 237 -17.07 -9.35 -9.85
N LYS A 238 -16.84 -8.55 -10.89
CA LYS A 238 -17.42 -7.23 -11.02
C LYS A 238 -18.59 -7.31 -12.01
N GLU A 239 -19.81 -7.08 -11.53
CA GLU A 239 -21.02 -6.99 -12.33
C GLU A 239 -21.48 -5.53 -12.39
N GLY A 240 -21.21 -4.84 -13.51
CA GLY A 240 -21.38 -3.39 -13.58
C GLY A 240 -20.46 -2.70 -12.55
N GLU A 241 -21.06 -2.00 -11.59
CA GLU A 241 -20.34 -1.36 -10.49
C GLU A 241 -20.37 -2.16 -9.17
N SER A 242 -21.02 -3.33 -9.14
CA SER A 242 -21.07 -4.17 -7.94
C SER A 242 -19.90 -5.14 -7.92
N LEU A 243 -19.18 -5.19 -6.80
CA LEU A 243 -18.12 -6.15 -6.53
C LEU A 243 -18.66 -7.30 -5.69
N CYS A 244 -18.53 -8.53 -6.20
CA CYS A 244 -18.95 -9.75 -5.54
C CYS A 244 -17.77 -10.69 -5.30
N VAL A 245 -17.84 -11.49 -4.26
CA VAL A 245 -16.86 -12.52 -3.90
C VAL A 245 -17.54 -13.87 -3.71
N GLN A 246 -16.93 -14.91 -4.23
CA GLN A 246 -17.21 -16.30 -3.88
C GLN A 246 -16.08 -16.79 -2.96
N SER A 247 -16.43 -17.15 -1.73
CA SER A 247 -15.50 -17.66 -0.73
C SER A 247 -15.15 -19.12 -0.98
N PRO A 248 -14.01 -19.65 -0.51
CA PRO A 248 -13.50 -20.99 -0.82
C PRO A 248 -14.43 -22.17 -0.52
N ASN A 249 -15.44 -21.99 0.32
CA ASN A 249 -16.38 -23.03 0.73
C ASN A 249 -17.84 -22.67 0.41
N SER A 250 -18.06 -21.78 -0.54
CA SER A 250 -19.39 -21.32 -0.96
C SER A 250 -19.53 -21.40 -2.47
N ASP A 251 -20.66 -21.94 -2.92
CA ASP A 251 -21.02 -21.93 -4.35
C ASP A 251 -21.73 -20.61 -4.75
N LEU A 252 -21.95 -19.70 -3.79
CA LEU A 252 -22.69 -18.46 -3.99
C LEU A 252 -21.75 -17.26 -3.96
N PHE A 253 -22.00 -16.31 -4.85
CA PHE A 253 -21.39 -15.00 -4.81
C PHE A 253 -22.10 -14.11 -3.80
N GLU A 254 -21.31 -13.53 -2.89
CA GLU A 254 -21.76 -12.52 -1.93
C GLU A 254 -21.30 -11.14 -2.37
N LYS A 255 -22.19 -10.16 -2.35
CA LYS A 255 -21.83 -8.79 -2.70
C LYS A 255 -20.96 -8.16 -1.61
N ILE A 256 -19.78 -7.67 -2.00
CA ILE A 256 -18.86 -6.94 -1.13
C ILE A 256 -19.26 -5.48 -1.04
N ALA A 257 -19.43 -4.82 -2.19
CA ALA A 257 -19.68 -3.38 -2.28
C ALA A 257 -20.39 -3.00 -3.58
N ASP A 258 -20.99 -1.80 -3.58
CA ASP A 258 -21.57 -1.16 -4.75
C ASP A 258 -20.72 0.04 -5.18
N SER A 259 -20.93 0.52 -6.40
CA SER A 259 -20.24 1.68 -7.00
C SER A 259 -18.72 1.55 -7.01
N VAL A 260 -18.22 0.31 -7.12
CA VAL A 260 -16.80 0.02 -7.16
C VAL A 260 -16.24 0.37 -8.54
N LYS A 261 -15.27 1.28 -8.57
CA LYS A 261 -14.55 1.62 -9.80
C LYS A 261 -13.62 0.49 -10.21
N GLU A 262 -12.72 0.10 -9.32
CA GLU A 262 -11.74 -0.97 -9.53
C GLU A 262 -11.41 -1.69 -8.23
N PHE A 263 -10.73 -2.84 -8.36
CA PHE A 263 -10.17 -3.60 -7.25
C PHE A 263 -8.82 -4.22 -7.63
N ARG A 264 -7.95 -4.41 -6.64
CA ARG A 264 -6.58 -4.94 -6.84
C ARG A 264 -6.17 -5.81 -5.66
N ILE A 265 -5.49 -6.94 -5.95
CA ILE A 265 -4.90 -7.79 -4.91
C ILE A 265 -3.61 -7.16 -4.40
N SER A 266 -3.34 -7.24 -3.10
CA SER A 266 -2.09 -6.78 -2.50
C SER A 266 -0.90 -7.66 -2.92
N PRO A 267 0.34 -7.13 -2.94
CA PRO A 267 1.53 -7.91 -3.29
C PRO A 267 1.77 -9.14 -2.41
N ASP A 268 1.33 -9.13 -1.15
CA ASP A 268 1.39 -10.30 -0.25
C ASP A 268 0.21 -11.26 -0.42
N HIS A 269 -0.71 -10.95 -1.34
CA HIS A 269 -1.89 -11.74 -1.66
C HIS A 269 -2.86 -11.99 -0.49
N LYS A 270 -2.79 -11.18 0.55
CA LYS A 270 -3.63 -11.33 1.74
C LYS A 270 -4.80 -10.37 1.81
N LYS A 271 -4.84 -9.41 0.88
CA LYS A 271 -5.82 -8.32 0.90
C LYS A 271 -6.29 -7.97 -0.51
N LEU A 272 -7.54 -7.58 -0.61
CA LEU A 272 -8.12 -6.98 -1.80
C LEU A 272 -8.41 -5.51 -1.50
N LEU A 273 -7.78 -4.61 -2.22
CA LEU A 273 -8.10 -3.20 -2.27
C LEU A 273 -9.25 -2.99 -3.25
N TYR A 274 -10.24 -2.19 -2.89
CA TYR A 274 -11.26 -1.71 -3.82
C TYR A 274 -11.64 -0.28 -3.46
N PHE A 275 -12.06 0.47 -4.44
CA PHE A 275 -12.43 1.85 -4.21
C PHE A 275 -13.66 2.27 -5.03
N THR A 276 -14.36 3.23 -4.46
CA THR A 276 -15.49 3.93 -5.07
C THR A 276 -15.09 5.36 -5.39
N LYS A 277 -16.03 6.18 -5.77
CA LYS A 277 -15.79 7.61 -5.99
C LYS A 277 -15.22 8.32 -4.75
N HIS A 278 -15.61 7.92 -3.54
CA HIS A 278 -15.31 8.64 -2.29
C HIS A 278 -14.78 7.77 -1.17
N GLU A 279 -14.58 6.47 -1.41
CA GLU A 279 -14.16 5.54 -0.37
C GLU A 279 -13.10 4.58 -0.88
N ILE A 280 -12.05 4.36 -0.07
CA ILE A 280 -11.06 3.31 -0.26
C ILE A 280 -11.27 2.29 0.84
N SER A 281 -11.41 1.02 0.45
CA SER A 281 -11.72 -0.09 1.35
C SER A 281 -10.86 -1.31 1.08
N ILE A 282 -10.69 -2.13 2.10
CA ILE A 282 -9.90 -3.37 2.06
C ILE A 282 -10.76 -4.55 2.51
N PHE A 283 -10.72 -5.64 1.74
CA PHE A 283 -11.26 -6.93 2.13
C PHE A 283 -10.10 -7.89 2.41
N PHE A 284 -10.12 -8.55 3.58
CA PHE A 284 -9.03 -9.40 4.04
C PHE A 284 -9.21 -10.84 3.59
N LEU A 285 -8.26 -11.37 2.82
CA LEU A 285 -8.23 -12.73 2.29
C LEU A 285 -7.58 -13.72 3.25
N ASP A 286 -6.84 -13.21 4.23
CA ASP A 286 -6.14 -13.96 5.26
C ASP A 286 -6.12 -13.15 6.56
N ASP A 287 -5.83 -13.81 7.69
CA ASP A 287 -5.64 -13.15 8.98
C ASP A 287 -4.43 -12.20 8.93
N THR A 288 -4.58 -11.01 9.49
CA THR A 288 -3.50 -10.02 9.60
C THR A 288 -3.33 -9.56 11.03
N ILE A 289 -2.09 -9.22 11.41
CA ILE A 289 -1.76 -8.71 12.74
C ILE A 289 -1.92 -7.19 12.79
N VAL A 290 -1.46 -6.52 11.74
CA VAL A 290 -1.55 -5.06 11.62
C VAL A 290 -2.02 -4.71 10.21
N PRO A 291 -3.22 -4.11 10.09
CA PRO A 291 -4.26 -4.00 11.11
C PRO A 291 -4.75 -5.38 11.59
N ASN A 292 -5.20 -5.49 12.85
CA ASN A 292 -5.71 -6.76 13.37
C ASN A 292 -7.08 -7.07 12.75
N LYS A 293 -7.06 -7.91 11.73
CA LYS A 293 -8.22 -8.31 10.95
C LYS A 293 -8.23 -9.80 10.67
N LYS A 294 -9.43 -10.36 10.64
CA LYS A 294 -9.66 -11.76 10.29
C LYS A 294 -10.01 -11.91 8.84
N LYS A 295 -9.72 -13.09 8.30
CA LYS A 295 -10.14 -13.51 6.98
C LYS A 295 -11.64 -13.26 6.78
N GLY A 296 -12.02 -12.62 5.65
CA GLY A 296 -13.39 -12.26 5.31
C GLY A 296 -13.88 -10.92 5.89
N GLU A 297 -13.09 -10.27 6.75
CA GLU A 297 -13.46 -8.94 7.25
C GLU A 297 -13.25 -7.85 6.19
N LYS A 298 -14.01 -6.77 6.34
CA LYS A 298 -13.90 -5.54 5.55
C LYS A 298 -13.42 -4.39 6.43
N MET A 299 -12.66 -3.50 5.86
CA MET A 299 -12.23 -2.27 6.53
C MET A 299 -12.35 -1.10 5.56
N VAL A 300 -13.12 -0.09 5.95
CA VAL A 300 -13.06 1.21 5.30
C VAL A 300 -11.78 1.89 5.76
N LEU A 301 -10.88 2.16 4.84
CA LEU A 301 -9.60 2.81 5.14
C LEU A 301 -9.75 4.34 5.14
N LEU A 302 -10.31 4.89 4.07
CA LEU A 302 -10.47 6.32 3.88
C LEU A 302 -11.85 6.64 3.32
N ARG A 303 -12.41 7.77 3.76
CA ARG A 303 -13.55 8.46 3.14
C ARG A 303 -13.17 9.90 2.86
N LEU A 304 -13.33 10.32 1.61
CA LEU A 304 -12.93 11.63 1.13
C LEU A 304 -14.12 12.39 0.54
N SER A 305 -14.08 13.72 0.61
CA SER A 305 -15.00 14.60 -0.12
C SER A 305 -14.68 14.61 -1.61
N ASP A 306 -13.39 14.50 -1.94
CA ASP A 306 -12.88 14.56 -3.31
C ASP A 306 -13.10 13.25 -4.05
N ASN A 307 -13.15 13.30 -5.39
CA ASN A 307 -13.25 12.08 -6.17
C ASN A 307 -11.93 11.33 -6.16
N ILE A 308 -11.97 10.07 -5.80
CA ILE A 308 -10.85 9.14 -6.01
C ILE A 308 -10.88 8.71 -7.47
N THR A 309 -9.82 8.98 -8.20
CA THR A 309 -9.71 8.63 -9.62
C THR A 309 -9.05 7.28 -9.83
N ASN A 310 -7.94 7.00 -9.12
CA ASN A 310 -7.21 5.74 -9.17
C ASN A 310 -6.63 5.37 -7.80
N CYS A 311 -6.36 4.07 -7.58
CA CYS A 311 -5.77 3.58 -6.35
C CYS A 311 -4.96 2.30 -6.60
N TYR A 312 -3.71 2.24 -6.10
CA TYR A 312 -2.78 1.12 -6.28
C TYR A 312 -2.11 0.72 -4.98
N TRP A 313 -1.76 -0.56 -4.85
CA TRP A 313 -0.79 -1.01 -3.86
C TRP A 313 0.61 -0.60 -4.31
N ILE A 314 1.38 0.05 -3.44
CA ILE A 314 2.82 0.29 -3.66
C ILE A 314 3.69 -0.69 -2.88
N LYS A 315 3.17 -1.19 -1.77
CA LYS A 315 3.65 -2.32 -0.97
C LYS A 315 2.45 -2.99 -0.30
N SER A 316 2.66 -4.13 0.33
CA SER A 316 1.56 -4.88 0.96
C SER A 316 0.75 -4.12 2.03
N ASN A 317 1.31 -3.05 2.59
CA ASN A 317 0.69 -2.23 3.64
C ASN A 317 0.64 -0.73 3.32
N HIS A 318 0.89 -0.35 2.07
CA HIS A 318 0.80 1.03 1.62
C HIS A 318 0.12 1.11 0.26
N ILE A 319 -0.67 2.13 0.10
CA ILE A 319 -1.37 2.43 -1.15
C ILE A 319 -1.02 3.84 -1.62
N ILE A 320 -1.02 4.02 -2.94
CA ILE A 320 -1.01 5.32 -3.59
C ILE A 320 -2.35 5.53 -4.26
N PHE A 321 -2.90 6.72 -4.16
CA PHE A 321 -4.16 7.07 -4.78
C PHE A 321 -4.15 8.50 -5.29
N SER A 322 -4.98 8.75 -6.29
CA SER A 322 -5.19 10.08 -6.86
C SER A 322 -6.61 10.57 -6.58
N THR A 323 -6.71 11.87 -6.40
CA THR A 323 -7.97 12.60 -6.34
C THR A 323 -8.03 13.63 -7.46
N ASP A 324 -9.07 14.45 -7.50
CA ASP A 324 -9.22 15.51 -8.52
C ASP A 324 -8.02 16.49 -8.54
N ASP A 325 -7.36 16.71 -7.39
CA ASP A 325 -6.31 17.73 -7.24
C ASP A 325 -4.99 17.24 -6.62
N ASN A 326 -4.88 15.96 -6.27
CA ASN A 326 -3.72 15.47 -5.52
C ASN A 326 -3.38 14.01 -5.83
N ILE A 327 -2.10 13.67 -5.66
CA ILE A 327 -1.61 12.29 -5.51
C ILE A 327 -1.10 12.12 -4.09
N LYS A 328 -1.55 11.08 -3.40
CA LYS A 328 -1.23 10.81 -2.00
C LYS A 328 -0.84 9.36 -1.78
N ILE A 329 0.03 9.13 -0.78
CA ILE A 329 0.36 7.80 -0.29
C ILE A 329 -0.15 7.66 1.14
N THR A 330 -0.72 6.52 1.49
CA THR A 330 -1.17 6.23 2.86
C THR A 330 -0.83 4.79 3.26
N GLU A 331 -0.60 4.59 4.54
CA GLU A 331 -0.51 3.25 5.12
C GLU A 331 -1.91 2.65 5.38
N ILE A 332 -1.96 1.34 5.64
CA ILE A 332 -3.21 0.68 6.04
C ILE A 332 -3.31 0.42 7.55
N ASP A 333 -2.28 0.75 8.31
CA ASP A 333 -2.28 0.63 9.76
C ASP A 333 -3.18 1.69 10.39
N ASN A 334 -4.40 1.31 10.73
CA ASN A 334 -5.42 2.19 11.28
C ASN A 334 -5.39 2.33 12.81
N ARG A 335 -4.33 1.90 13.47
CA ARG A 335 -4.12 2.19 14.88
C ARG A 335 -3.80 3.68 15.02
N ASP A 336 -4.58 4.41 15.84
CA ASP A 336 -4.49 5.87 15.96
C ASP A 336 -4.80 6.57 14.62
N ILE A 337 -3.92 7.43 14.12
CA ILE A 337 -4.07 8.14 12.85
C ILE A 337 -3.44 7.34 11.69
N LEU A 338 -3.93 7.59 10.47
CA LEU A 338 -3.28 7.11 9.26
C LEU A 338 -2.18 8.10 8.85
N ASN A 339 -0.95 7.61 8.71
CA ASN A 339 0.10 8.42 8.11
C ASN A 339 -0.14 8.51 6.60
N THR A 340 -0.50 9.70 6.17
CA THR A 340 -0.76 10.02 4.77
C THR A 340 0.20 11.13 4.32
N VAL A 341 0.83 10.92 3.19
CA VAL A 341 1.82 11.84 2.61
C VAL A 341 1.29 12.39 1.30
N ASP A 342 1.39 13.70 1.12
CA ASP A 342 1.12 14.36 -0.14
C ASP A 342 2.34 14.20 -1.07
N VAL A 343 2.12 13.57 -2.24
CA VAL A 343 3.18 13.33 -3.22
C VAL A 343 3.33 14.54 -4.14
N ILE A 344 2.21 14.99 -4.70
CA ILE A 344 2.16 16.19 -5.55
C ILE A 344 0.73 16.73 -5.59
N GLU A 345 0.61 18.04 -5.64
CA GLU A 345 -0.64 18.75 -5.90
C GLU A 345 -0.71 19.07 -7.39
N ILE A 346 -1.65 18.42 -8.09
CA ILE A 346 -1.82 18.53 -9.55
C ILE A 346 -3.24 18.15 -9.94
N LYS A 347 -3.79 18.85 -10.95
CA LYS A 347 -5.18 18.70 -11.36
C LYS A 347 -5.42 17.45 -12.20
N ASN A 348 -6.50 16.76 -11.85
CA ASN A 348 -7.02 15.59 -12.56
C ASN A 348 -5.93 14.57 -12.94
N PRO A 349 -5.05 14.15 -12.02
CA PRO A 349 -4.02 13.19 -12.36
C PRO A 349 -4.61 11.80 -12.59
N GLU A 350 -4.26 11.20 -13.70
CA GLU A 350 -4.45 9.77 -13.94
C GLU A 350 -3.16 9.05 -13.63
N ILE A 351 -3.17 8.21 -12.59
CA ILE A 351 -1.95 7.58 -12.07
C ILE A 351 -1.84 6.11 -12.45
N PHE A 352 -0.60 5.65 -12.54
CA PHE A 352 -0.23 4.25 -12.63
C PHE A 352 1.02 3.97 -11.78
N TRP A 353 0.99 2.86 -11.06
CA TRP A 353 2.11 2.35 -10.31
C TRP A 353 2.74 1.15 -11.02
N ASN A 354 4.01 1.26 -11.42
CA ASN A 354 4.77 0.15 -11.96
C ASN A 354 5.49 -0.57 -10.82
N GLU A 355 5.03 -1.77 -10.48
CA GLU A 355 5.61 -2.57 -9.38
C GLU A 355 7.03 -3.04 -9.67
N ASN A 356 7.36 -3.30 -10.95
CA ASN A 356 8.68 -3.81 -11.35
C ASN A 356 9.77 -2.74 -11.25
N GLU A 357 9.42 -1.52 -11.60
CA GLU A 357 10.33 -0.36 -11.58
C GLU A 357 10.25 0.42 -10.27
N GLU A 358 9.22 0.18 -9.44
CA GLU A 358 8.88 0.96 -8.24
C GLU A 358 8.74 2.46 -8.54
N LYS A 359 8.14 2.76 -9.70
CA LYS A 359 7.93 4.13 -10.19
C LYS A 359 6.45 4.45 -10.36
N LEU A 360 6.13 5.70 -10.10
CA LEU A 360 4.83 6.27 -10.38
C LEU A 360 4.86 6.98 -11.74
N TYR A 361 3.88 6.68 -12.56
CA TYR A 361 3.56 7.44 -13.76
C TYR A 361 2.27 8.21 -13.50
N TYR A 362 2.19 9.43 -13.99
CA TYR A 362 0.93 10.15 -14.02
C TYR A 362 0.77 10.97 -15.30
N LEU A 363 -0.46 10.98 -15.79
CA LEU A 363 -0.90 11.84 -16.88
C LEU A 363 -1.66 13.03 -16.28
N SER A 364 -1.28 14.23 -16.66
CA SER A 364 -1.99 15.46 -16.35
C SER A 364 -1.77 16.49 -17.46
N GLU A 365 -2.84 17.22 -17.82
CA GLU A 365 -2.79 18.24 -18.88
C GLU A 365 -2.14 17.75 -20.19
N ASN A 366 -2.45 16.51 -20.59
CA ASN A 366 -1.90 15.84 -21.78
C ASN A 366 -0.38 15.55 -21.73
N ASN A 367 0.25 15.66 -20.56
CA ASN A 367 1.65 15.36 -20.36
C ASN A 367 1.83 14.15 -19.44
N LEU A 368 2.66 13.20 -19.86
CA LEU A 368 3.00 12.02 -19.09
C LEU A 368 4.30 12.23 -18.33
N PHE A 369 4.24 12.05 -17.03
CA PHE A 369 5.39 12.19 -16.13
C PHE A 369 5.73 10.85 -15.47
N ILE A 370 7.00 10.72 -15.13
CA ILE A 370 7.54 9.56 -14.39
C ILE A 370 8.27 10.04 -13.15
N SER A 371 8.04 9.37 -12.03
CA SER A 371 8.80 9.66 -10.81
C SER A 371 10.21 9.08 -10.86
N ASP A 372 11.11 9.66 -10.09
CA ASP A 372 12.25 8.92 -9.56
C ASP A 372 11.75 7.78 -8.65
N THR A 373 12.65 6.94 -8.12
CA THR A 373 12.26 5.87 -7.20
C THR A 373 11.56 6.46 -5.98
N LEU A 374 10.26 6.12 -5.81
CA LEU A 374 9.45 6.62 -4.68
C LEU A 374 9.74 5.90 -3.37
N LEU A 375 10.19 4.65 -3.45
CA LEU A 375 10.40 3.81 -2.29
C LEU A 375 11.85 3.90 -1.79
N PRO A 376 12.06 3.95 -0.47
CA PRO A 376 13.39 4.10 0.13
C PRO A 376 14.24 2.83 0.12
#